data_04fd7f7a456a4778b7b6162d04c257c8
#
_entry.id   04fd7f7a456a4778b7b6162d04c257c8
#
_cell.length_a   1.000
_cell.length_b   1.000
_cell.length_c   1.000
_cell.angle_alpha   90.00
_cell.angle_beta   90.00
_cell.angle_gamma   90.00
#
_symmetry.space_group_name_H-M   'P 1'
#
loop_
_entity.id
_entity.type
_entity.pdbx_description
1 polymer ?
#
loop_
_entity_poly.entity_id
_entity_poly.type
_entity_poly.pdbx_seq_one_letter_code
_entity_poly.pdbx_strand_id
1 'polypeptide(L)'
;MQRGTVSYLVATASSPDTPSFNKPLLFVLHRIEHAVILDTPIQTPKNFNIDEYIAKGGLHFGRGELIELEIHVDKWLRDILKETPLALNQQVLPLIDKQYLIKASIVNTPQLQWWILAQGNAITVLQPESLRNTIKDTLEKTIQRYR
;
A
#
# COMPACT_ATOMS: atom_id res chain seq x y z
N MET A 1 -2.24 -13.60 -5.96
CA MET A 1 -1.47 -12.54 -5.29
C MET A 1 -2.08 -12.26 -3.92
N GLN A 2 -1.28 -12.10 -2.88
CA GLN A 2 -1.75 -11.92 -1.49
C GLN A 2 -1.22 -10.59 -0.94
N ARG A 3 -2.08 -9.88 -0.21
CA ARG A 3 -1.70 -8.67 0.52
C ARG A 3 -2.34 -8.72 1.92
N GLY A 4 -1.49 -8.89 2.93
CA GLY A 4 -1.97 -9.21 4.26
C GLY A 4 -2.75 -10.54 4.25
N THR A 5 -3.95 -10.54 4.80
CA THR A 5 -4.84 -11.73 4.85
C THR A 5 -5.72 -11.89 3.61
N VAL A 6 -5.70 -10.94 2.65
CA VAL A 6 -6.59 -10.95 1.49
C VAL A 6 -5.83 -11.33 0.22
N SER A 7 -6.34 -12.32 -0.49
CA SER A 7 -5.84 -12.75 -1.80
C SER A 7 -6.65 -12.11 -2.93
N TYR A 8 -5.96 -11.68 -3.98
CA TYR A 8 -6.56 -11.01 -5.14
C TYR A 8 -6.24 -11.75 -6.43
N LEU A 9 -7.21 -11.80 -7.32
CA LEU A 9 -7.05 -12.14 -8.71
C LEU A 9 -6.90 -10.85 -9.52
N VAL A 10 -5.86 -10.75 -10.35
CA VAL A 10 -5.72 -9.69 -11.35
C VAL A 10 -6.25 -10.23 -12.67
N ALA A 11 -7.28 -9.63 -13.20
CA ALA A 11 -7.90 -10.06 -14.45
C ALA A 11 -8.43 -8.85 -15.24
N THR A 12 -8.74 -9.07 -16.52
CA THR A 12 -9.33 -8.07 -17.40
C THR A 12 -10.76 -8.46 -17.77
N ALA A 13 -11.61 -7.47 -18.04
CA ALA A 13 -12.92 -7.75 -18.63
C ALA A 13 -12.74 -8.18 -20.09
N SER A 14 -13.46 -9.23 -20.51
CA SER A 14 -13.38 -9.80 -21.86
C SER A 14 -14.34 -9.14 -22.86
N SER A 15 -15.34 -8.37 -22.38
CA SER A 15 -16.30 -7.69 -23.26
C SER A 15 -15.82 -6.31 -23.66
N PRO A 16 -15.77 -5.98 -24.98
CA PRO A 16 -15.43 -4.64 -25.48
C PRO A 16 -16.36 -3.54 -24.96
N ASP A 17 -17.62 -3.88 -24.64
CA ASP A 17 -18.62 -2.92 -24.14
C ASP A 17 -18.40 -2.54 -22.67
N THR A 18 -17.46 -3.19 -21.99
CA THR A 18 -17.14 -2.89 -20.59
C THR A 18 -16.14 -1.72 -20.51
N PRO A 19 -16.39 -0.66 -19.71
CA PRO A 19 -15.49 0.49 -19.57
C PRO A 19 -14.07 0.13 -19.15
N SER A 20 -13.91 -1.04 -18.54
CA SER A 20 -12.63 -1.61 -18.09
C SER A 20 -12.06 -2.67 -19.03
N PHE A 21 -12.52 -2.74 -20.27
CA PHE A 21 -12.00 -3.67 -21.28
C PHE A 21 -10.48 -3.52 -21.42
N ASN A 22 -9.76 -4.63 -21.39
CA ASN A 22 -8.29 -4.70 -21.41
C ASN A 22 -7.56 -3.94 -20.28
N LYS A 23 -8.26 -3.45 -19.26
CA LYS A 23 -7.61 -2.85 -18.08
C LYS A 23 -7.53 -3.88 -16.96
N PRO A 24 -6.38 -4.03 -16.30
CA PRO A 24 -6.26 -4.92 -15.14
C PRO A 24 -7.16 -4.44 -14.00
N LEU A 25 -7.97 -5.34 -13.48
CA LEU A 25 -8.85 -5.14 -12.34
C LEU A 25 -8.46 -6.10 -11.21
N LEU A 26 -8.70 -5.69 -9.98
CA LEU A 26 -8.52 -6.51 -8.79
C LEU A 26 -9.85 -7.13 -8.35
N PHE A 27 -9.90 -8.45 -8.31
CA PHE A 27 -11.01 -9.20 -7.76
C PHE A 27 -10.58 -9.87 -6.47
N VAL A 28 -11.35 -9.66 -5.42
CA VAL A 28 -11.11 -10.29 -4.11
C VAL A 28 -11.51 -11.76 -4.21
N LEU A 29 -10.55 -12.70 -4.04
CA LEU A 29 -10.80 -14.12 -4.28
C LEU A 29 -11.95 -14.69 -3.46
N HIS A 30 -12.04 -14.34 -2.17
CA HIS A 30 -13.11 -14.87 -1.30
C HIS A 30 -14.52 -14.28 -1.58
N ARG A 31 -14.64 -13.34 -2.52
CA ARG A 31 -15.92 -12.79 -3.00
C ARG A 31 -16.35 -13.37 -4.35
N ILE A 32 -15.55 -14.27 -4.93
CA ILE A 32 -15.90 -14.95 -6.17
C ILE A 32 -16.81 -16.11 -5.80
N GLU A 33 -18.08 -16.03 -6.21
CA GLU A 33 -19.09 -17.06 -5.94
C GLU A 33 -19.01 -18.22 -6.95
N HIS A 34 -18.73 -17.88 -8.22
CA HIS A 34 -18.67 -18.86 -9.29
C HIS A 34 -17.50 -18.59 -10.21
N ALA A 35 -16.84 -19.66 -10.66
CA ALA A 35 -15.79 -19.61 -11.66
C ALA A 35 -16.00 -20.75 -12.66
N VAL A 36 -15.89 -20.45 -13.95
CA VAL A 36 -16.06 -21.42 -15.04
C VAL A 36 -14.82 -21.38 -15.91
N ILE A 37 -14.29 -22.57 -16.25
CA ILE A 37 -13.20 -22.70 -17.21
C ILE A 37 -13.83 -22.64 -18.60
N LEU A 38 -13.29 -21.75 -19.44
CA LEU A 38 -13.72 -21.63 -20.84
C LEU A 38 -12.75 -22.35 -21.76
N ASP A 39 -13.25 -22.89 -22.88
CA ASP A 39 -12.42 -23.51 -23.93
C ASP A 39 -11.72 -22.48 -24.84
N THR A 40 -11.87 -21.20 -24.55
CA THR A 40 -11.22 -20.11 -25.28
C THR A 40 -9.85 -19.79 -24.71
N PRO A 41 -8.83 -19.51 -25.57
CA PRO A 41 -7.51 -19.10 -25.10
C PRO A 41 -7.58 -17.85 -24.23
N ILE A 42 -6.70 -17.78 -23.22
CA ILE A 42 -6.56 -16.60 -22.40
C ILE A 42 -6.09 -15.41 -23.25
N GLN A 43 -6.72 -14.26 -23.06
CA GLN A 43 -6.35 -13.00 -23.68
C GLN A 43 -5.63 -12.13 -22.65
N THR A 44 -4.31 -12.11 -22.71
CA THR A 44 -3.53 -11.20 -21.86
C THR A 44 -3.29 -9.91 -22.62
N PRO A 45 -3.46 -8.73 -21.99
CA PRO A 45 -3.13 -7.45 -22.63
C PRO A 45 -1.68 -7.43 -23.09
N LYS A 46 -1.42 -6.88 -24.29
CA LYS A 46 -0.06 -6.77 -24.82
C LYS A 46 0.81 -5.98 -23.82
N ASN A 47 2.01 -6.50 -23.55
CA ASN A 47 2.98 -5.90 -22.61
C ASN A 47 2.51 -5.83 -21.14
N PHE A 48 1.55 -6.65 -20.71
CA PHE A 48 1.20 -6.74 -19.31
C PHE A 48 2.29 -7.50 -18.53
N ASN A 49 2.89 -6.84 -17.55
CA ASN A 49 3.81 -7.44 -16.59
C ASN A 49 3.25 -7.23 -15.18
N ILE A 50 3.06 -8.32 -14.45
CA ILE A 50 2.48 -8.29 -13.11
C ILE A 50 3.36 -7.58 -12.10
N ASP A 51 4.68 -7.73 -12.20
CA ASP A 51 5.63 -7.10 -11.27
C ASP A 51 5.66 -5.58 -11.48
N GLU A 52 5.64 -5.13 -12.74
CA GLU A 52 5.48 -3.70 -13.05
C GLU A 52 4.14 -3.14 -12.59
N TYR A 53 3.05 -3.92 -12.75
CA TYR A 53 1.73 -3.52 -12.28
C TYR A 53 1.72 -3.31 -10.77
N ILE A 54 2.38 -4.21 -10.02
CA ILE A 54 2.55 -4.09 -8.57
C ILE A 54 3.40 -2.86 -8.22
N ALA A 55 4.56 -2.72 -8.87
CA ALA A 55 5.49 -1.61 -8.62
C ALA A 55 4.85 -0.24 -8.89
N LYS A 56 3.97 -0.15 -9.90
CA LYS A 56 3.17 1.05 -10.21
C LYS A 56 1.97 1.27 -9.29
N GLY A 57 1.84 0.48 -8.23
CA GLY A 57 0.74 0.63 -7.26
C GLY A 57 -0.57 -0.01 -7.67
N GLY A 58 -0.58 -0.96 -8.61
CA GLY A 58 -1.79 -1.65 -9.08
C GLY A 58 -2.56 -2.41 -8.01
N LEU A 59 -1.94 -2.67 -6.85
CA LEU A 59 -2.59 -3.21 -5.65
C LEU A 59 -3.09 -2.13 -4.69
N HIS A 60 -2.90 -0.86 -5.00
CA HIS A 60 -3.37 0.22 -4.16
C HIS A 60 -4.82 0.56 -4.51
N PHE A 61 -5.71 0.53 -3.52
CA PHE A 61 -7.06 1.05 -3.67
C PHE A 61 -7.00 2.58 -3.72
N GLY A 62 -7.16 3.12 -4.92
CA GLY A 62 -7.17 4.55 -5.16
C GLY A 62 -5.91 5.08 -5.86
N ARG A 63 -6.06 6.23 -6.50
CA ARG A 63 -4.94 7.01 -7.06
C ARG A 63 -4.28 7.74 -5.91
N GLY A 64 -3.15 7.21 -5.42
CA GLY A 64 -2.31 7.92 -4.47
C GLY A 64 -1.31 8.84 -5.20
N GLU A 65 -0.95 9.92 -4.56
CA GLU A 65 0.16 10.78 -4.97
C GLU A 65 1.48 10.18 -4.48
N LEU A 66 2.53 10.26 -5.29
CA LEU A 66 3.88 9.93 -4.85
C LEU A 66 4.35 11.00 -3.86
N ILE A 67 4.77 10.59 -2.68
CA ILE A 67 5.24 11.48 -1.62
C ILE A 67 6.65 11.09 -1.17
N GLU A 68 7.40 12.07 -0.73
CA GLU A 68 8.65 11.87 0.01
C GLU A 68 8.28 11.73 1.49
N LEU A 69 8.26 10.47 1.94
CA LEU A 69 7.94 10.12 3.31
C LEU A 69 9.17 10.26 4.19
N GLU A 70 9.03 11.00 5.28
CA GLU A 70 9.99 11.02 6.39
C GLU A 70 9.27 10.64 7.68
N ILE A 71 9.79 9.62 8.35
CA ILE A 71 9.24 9.13 9.62
C ILE A 71 10.35 8.91 10.64
N HIS A 72 10.08 9.26 11.90
CA HIS A 72 10.83 8.75 13.04
C HIS A 72 10.29 7.40 13.45
N VAL A 73 11.19 6.47 13.75
CA VAL A 73 10.83 5.13 14.25
C VAL A 73 11.74 4.71 15.38
N ASP A 74 11.25 3.85 16.25
CA ASP A 74 12.06 3.20 17.28
C ASP A 74 12.95 2.08 16.69
N LYS A 75 13.80 1.50 17.54
CA LYS A 75 14.71 0.42 17.13
C LYS A 75 13.96 -0.79 16.60
N TRP A 76 12.85 -1.18 17.24
CA TRP A 76 12.09 -2.36 16.85
C TRP A 76 11.51 -2.22 15.43
N LEU A 77 10.85 -1.10 15.17
CA LEU A 77 10.27 -0.85 13.84
C LEU A 77 11.35 -0.66 12.77
N ARG A 78 12.49 -0.02 13.13
CA ARG A 78 13.65 0.07 12.23
C ARG A 78 14.16 -1.30 11.80
N ASP A 79 14.25 -2.27 12.73
CA ASP A 79 14.75 -3.60 12.39
C ASP A 79 13.80 -4.32 11.42
N ILE A 80 12.48 -4.21 11.61
CA ILE A 80 11.47 -4.71 10.66
C ILE A 80 11.64 -4.03 9.29
N LEU A 81 11.80 -2.72 9.25
CA LEU A 81 11.93 -1.96 8.00
C LEU A 81 13.25 -2.20 7.25
N LYS A 82 14.25 -2.77 7.90
CA LYS A 82 15.46 -3.26 7.24
C LYS A 82 15.22 -4.59 6.51
N GLU A 83 14.39 -5.46 7.07
CA GLU A 83 14.04 -6.75 6.46
C GLU A 83 12.95 -6.60 5.40
N THR A 84 12.00 -5.69 5.64
CA THR A 84 10.86 -5.41 4.75
C THR A 84 10.74 -3.91 4.48
N PRO A 85 11.56 -3.37 3.55
CA PRO A 85 11.56 -1.95 3.24
C PRO A 85 10.21 -1.46 2.70
N LEU A 86 9.86 -0.20 3.01
CA LEU A 86 8.66 0.47 2.48
C LEU A 86 8.77 0.73 0.97
N ALA A 87 9.99 0.98 0.49
CA ALA A 87 10.31 1.23 -0.90
C ALA A 87 11.78 0.86 -1.20
N LEU A 88 12.09 0.61 -2.48
CA LEU A 88 13.44 0.25 -2.92
C LEU A 88 14.49 1.35 -2.62
N ASN A 89 14.08 2.60 -2.56
CA ASN A 89 14.94 3.75 -2.27
C ASN A 89 14.96 4.13 -0.79
N GLN A 90 14.48 3.25 0.10
CA GLN A 90 14.46 3.52 1.53
C GLN A 90 15.86 3.80 2.08
N GLN A 91 15.97 4.86 2.85
CA GLN A 91 17.16 5.23 3.62
C GLN A 91 16.87 5.14 5.11
N VAL A 92 17.85 4.67 5.87
CA VAL A 92 17.79 4.53 7.34
C VAL A 92 18.92 5.33 7.96
N LEU A 93 18.60 6.39 8.68
CA LEU A 93 19.55 7.29 9.31
C LEU A 93 19.44 7.19 10.84
N PRO A 94 20.52 6.91 11.57
CA PRO A 94 20.47 6.89 13.03
C PRO A 94 20.30 8.31 13.58
N LEU A 95 19.51 8.42 14.64
CA LEU A 95 19.35 9.63 15.45
C LEU A 95 19.84 9.38 16.88
N ILE A 96 19.71 10.39 17.72
CA ILE A 96 20.00 10.29 19.16
C ILE A 96 18.93 9.40 19.83
N ASP A 97 19.23 8.83 20.98
CA ASP A 97 18.29 8.07 21.84
C ASP A 97 17.66 6.83 21.19
N LYS A 98 18.41 6.11 20.37
CA LYS A 98 17.97 4.87 19.71
C LYS A 98 16.76 5.06 18.79
N GLN A 99 16.56 6.28 18.33
CA GLN A 99 15.59 6.59 17.28
C GLN A 99 16.26 6.61 15.91
N TYR A 100 15.45 6.46 14.87
CA TYR A 100 15.92 6.40 13.50
C TYR A 100 15.00 7.21 12.59
N LEU A 101 15.60 7.93 11.64
CA LEU A 101 14.87 8.58 10.57
C LEU A 101 14.86 7.64 9.36
N ILE A 102 13.67 7.33 8.89
CA ILE A 102 13.45 6.61 7.64
C ILE A 102 12.97 7.61 6.59
N LYS A 103 13.59 7.55 5.40
CA LYS A 103 13.18 8.31 4.21
C LYS A 103 12.87 7.35 3.09
N ALA A 104 11.77 7.57 2.39
CA ALA A 104 11.35 6.75 1.25
C ALA A 104 10.39 7.50 0.33
N SER A 105 10.53 7.34 -0.99
CA SER A 105 9.51 7.79 -1.94
C SER A 105 8.44 6.70 -2.08
N ILE A 106 7.21 7.00 -1.69
CA ILE A 106 6.13 6.01 -1.63
C ILE A 106 4.80 6.66 -2.05
N VAL A 107 3.90 5.84 -2.59
CA VAL A 107 2.55 6.31 -2.93
C VAL A 107 1.72 6.45 -1.66
N ASN A 108 1.18 7.66 -1.41
CA ASN A 108 0.27 7.94 -0.30
C ASN A 108 -1.09 7.29 -0.55
N THR A 109 -1.31 6.16 0.09
CA THR A 109 -2.54 5.37 -0.04
C THR A 109 -3.24 5.22 1.31
N PRO A 110 -4.54 4.92 1.35
CA PRO A 110 -5.22 4.57 2.60
C PRO A 110 -4.50 3.44 3.36
N GLN A 111 -3.91 2.48 2.64
CA GLN A 111 -3.17 1.37 3.24
C GLN A 111 -1.90 1.84 3.95
N LEU A 112 -1.17 2.83 3.39
CA LEU A 112 -0.03 3.43 4.07
C LEU A 112 -0.47 4.09 5.38
N GLN A 113 -1.58 4.84 5.35
CA GLN A 113 -2.13 5.49 6.54
C GLN A 113 -2.55 4.47 7.61
N TRP A 114 -3.23 3.40 7.22
CA TRP A 114 -3.60 2.32 8.14
C TRP A 114 -2.37 1.61 8.70
N TRP A 115 -1.36 1.37 7.87
CA TRP A 115 -0.11 0.78 8.33
C TRP A 115 0.59 1.68 9.34
N ILE A 116 0.68 2.99 9.10
CA ILE A 116 1.25 3.96 10.04
C ILE A 116 0.49 3.93 11.37
N LEU A 117 -0.83 3.99 11.34
CA LEU A 117 -1.67 3.96 12.55
C LEU A 117 -1.52 2.65 13.33
N ALA A 118 -1.29 1.54 12.64
CA ALA A 118 -1.09 0.23 13.26
C ALA A 118 0.23 0.12 14.05
N GLN A 119 1.22 0.99 13.79
CA GLN A 119 2.49 1.00 14.53
C GLN A 119 2.37 1.69 15.90
N GLY A 120 1.25 2.35 16.17
CA GLY A 120 1.02 3.04 17.45
C GLY A 120 2.07 4.12 17.73
N ASN A 121 2.72 4.05 18.89
CA ASN A 121 3.72 5.02 19.34
C ASN A 121 5.14 4.75 18.82
N ALA A 122 5.34 3.65 18.08
CA ALA A 122 6.66 3.30 17.51
C ALA A 122 7.03 4.15 16.28
N ILE A 123 6.09 4.97 15.77
CA ILE A 123 6.25 5.78 14.56
C ILE A 123 5.76 7.22 14.74
N THR A 124 6.44 8.16 14.12
CA THR A 124 5.98 9.55 13.99
C THR A 124 6.21 10.03 12.57
N VAL A 125 5.17 10.47 11.89
CA VAL A 125 5.29 11.08 10.55
C VAL A 125 5.84 12.49 10.70
N LEU A 126 6.91 12.81 9.96
CA LEU A 126 7.49 14.14 9.88
C LEU A 126 7.08 14.85 8.59
N GLN A 127 7.22 14.14 7.47
CA GLN A 127 6.87 14.64 6.14
C GLN A 127 6.12 13.56 5.33
N PRO A 128 5.24 13.96 4.42
CA PRO A 128 4.74 15.33 4.20
C PRO A 128 3.78 15.80 5.31
N GLU A 129 3.70 17.11 5.49
CA GLU A 129 2.85 17.73 6.52
C GLU A 129 1.37 17.35 6.37
N SER A 130 0.88 17.22 5.14
CA SER A 130 -0.49 16.79 4.86
C SER A 130 -0.81 15.40 5.45
N LEU A 131 0.10 14.43 5.27
CA LEU A 131 -0.04 13.10 5.85
C LEU A 131 0.08 13.15 7.37
N ARG A 132 1.04 13.91 7.90
CA ARG A 132 1.19 14.11 9.34
C ARG A 132 -0.09 14.63 9.98
N ASN A 133 -0.71 15.64 9.40
CA ASN A 133 -1.97 16.23 9.89
C ASN A 133 -3.12 15.21 9.82
N THR A 134 -3.24 14.46 8.73
CA THR A 134 -4.25 13.40 8.59
C THR A 134 -4.13 12.33 9.69
N ILE A 135 -2.91 11.88 9.98
CA ILE A 135 -2.65 10.89 11.05
C ILE A 135 -2.98 11.50 12.42
N LYS A 136 -2.52 12.73 12.68
CA LYS A 136 -2.80 13.45 13.94
C LYS A 136 -4.30 13.58 14.19
N ASP A 137 -5.08 14.06 13.22
CA ASP A 137 -6.53 14.23 13.33
C ASP A 137 -7.23 12.90 13.62
N THR A 138 -6.75 11.81 12.99
CA THR A 138 -7.29 10.46 13.22
C THR A 138 -7.02 10.01 14.66
N LEU A 139 -5.82 10.23 15.17
CA LEU A 139 -5.45 9.87 16.55
C LEU A 139 -6.24 10.70 17.56
N GLU A 140 -6.43 12.01 17.34
CA GLU A 140 -7.24 12.87 18.20
C GLU A 140 -8.69 12.40 18.27
N LYS A 141 -9.31 12.08 17.13
CA LYS A 141 -10.66 11.49 17.08
C LYS A 141 -10.72 10.13 17.78
N THR A 142 -9.65 9.35 17.68
CA THR A 142 -9.57 8.05 18.36
C THR A 142 -9.54 8.26 19.88
N ILE A 143 -8.67 9.13 20.39
CA ILE A 143 -8.58 9.44 21.83
C ILE A 143 -9.92 9.91 22.40
N GLN A 144 -10.68 10.72 21.65
CA GLN A 144 -12.01 11.19 22.09
C GLN A 144 -13.01 10.04 22.31
N ARG A 145 -12.86 8.89 21.61
CA ARG A 145 -13.74 7.73 21.79
C ARG A 145 -13.41 6.89 23.02
N TYR A 146 -12.24 7.09 23.62
CA TYR A 146 -11.78 6.37 24.82
C TYR A 146 -11.93 7.21 26.11
N ARG A 147 -12.41 8.43 25.98
CA ARG A 147 -12.75 9.32 27.10
C ARG A 147 -14.23 9.18 27.47
#